data_cf4675aa9ee59129e33e1ba9006c67be
#
_entry.id   cf4675aa9ee59129e33e1ba9006c67be
#
_cell.length_a   1.000
_cell.length_b   1.000
_cell.length_c   1.000
_cell.angle_alpha   90.00
_cell.angle_beta   90.00
_cell.angle_gamma   90.00
#
_symmetry.space_group_name_H-M   'P 1'
#
loop_
_entity.id
_entity.type
_entity.pdbx_description
1 polymer ?
#
loop_
_entity_poly.entity_id
_entity_poly.type
_entity_poly.pdbx_seq_one_letter_code
_entity_poly.pdbx_strand_id
1 'polypeptide(L)'
;GRIVLVGMPVDPVPFDIATAQSRGISLETVFRYANVYQKAIDLAATDAIDLSRFVSETFAFDDSVGAFERFLEGRPTDVKLQITL
;
A
#
# COMPACT_ATOMS: atom_id res chain seq x y z
N GLY A 1 -5.97 -11.33 -22.02
CA GLY A 1 -5.57 -11.24 -20.60
C GLY A 1 -6.08 -9.96 -19.94
N ARG A 2 -5.94 -9.87 -18.60
CA ARG A 2 -6.36 -8.70 -17.82
C ARG A 2 -5.20 -8.24 -16.94
N ILE A 3 -4.93 -6.95 -16.94
CA ILE A 3 -3.98 -6.29 -16.04
C ILE A 3 -4.77 -5.35 -15.15
N VAL A 4 -4.58 -5.43 -13.85
CA VAL A 4 -5.15 -4.50 -12.88
C VAL A 4 -4.03 -3.71 -12.23
N LEU A 5 -4.04 -2.39 -12.42
CA LEU A 5 -3.08 -1.49 -11.82
C LEU A 5 -3.57 -1.05 -10.44
N VAL A 6 -2.82 -1.43 -9.42
CA VAL A 6 -3.07 -1.06 -8.02
C VAL A 6 -1.91 -0.19 -7.55
N GLY A 7 -2.23 0.93 -6.95
CA GLY A 7 -1.23 1.94 -6.62
C GLY A 7 -1.06 2.97 -7.74
N MET A 8 -0.70 4.17 -7.36
CA MET A 8 -0.56 5.30 -8.27
C MET A 8 0.92 5.70 -8.36
N PRO A 9 1.51 5.60 -9.56
CA PRO A 9 2.88 6.09 -9.77
C PRO A 9 2.91 7.62 -9.65
N VAL A 10 4.05 8.14 -9.24
CA VAL A 10 4.29 9.60 -9.14
C VAL A 10 4.42 10.21 -10.53
N ASP A 11 5.14 9.51 -11.43
CA ASP A 11 5.41 9.96 -12.78
C ASP A 11 4.66 9.11 -13.82
N PRO A 12 4.40 9.64 -15.02
CA PRO A 12 3.85 8.87 -16.12
C PRO A 12 4.69 7.64 -16.44
N VAL A 13 4.05 6.48 -16.57
CA VAL A 13 4.72 5.21 -16.91
C VAL A 13 4.45 4.87 -18.37
N PRO A 14 5.48 4.58 -19.18
CA PRO A 14 5.29 4.16 -20.56
C PRO A 14 4.58 2.79 -20.62
N PHE A 15 3.66 2.64 -21.57
CA PHE A 15 2.92 1.41 -21.77
C PHE A 15 2.91 1.01 -23.26
N ASP A 16 3.34 -0.21 -23.56
CA ASP A 16 3.34 -0.72 -24.92
C ASP A 16 1.94 -1.13 -25.38
N ILE A 17 1.25 -0.17 -25.98
CA ILE A 17 -0.12 -0.36 -26.46
C ILE A 17 -0.18 -1.41 -27.59
N ALA A 18 0.81 -1.44 -28.48
CA ALA A 18 0.81 -2.37 -29.63
C ALA A 18 0.90 -3.83 -29.16
N THR A 19 1.77 -4.12 -28.22
CA THR A 19 1.83 -5.46 -27.61
C THR A 19 0.55 -5.79 -26.85
N ALA A 20 -0.02 -4.87 -26.12
CA ALA A 20 -1.27 -5.09 -25.39
C ALA A 20 -2.42 -5.43 -26.35
N GLN A 21 -2.55 -4.69 -27.45
CA GLN A 21 -3.57 -4.95 -28.49
C GLN A 21 -3.38 -6.31 -29.14
N SER A 22 -2.15 -6.66 -29.55
CA SER A 22 -1.86 -7.93 -30.22
C SER A 22 -2.19 -9.16 -29.34
N ARG A 23 -2.16 -8.98 -28.02
CA ARG A 23 -2.44 -10.04 -27.03
C ARG A 23 -3.86 -9.96 -26.43
N GLY A 24 -4.70 -9.05 -26.89
CA GLY A 24 -6.05 -8.86 -26.37
C GLY A 24 -6.04 -8.61 -24.86
N ILE A 25 -5.20 -7.67 -24.39
CA ILE A 25 -5.08 -7.32 -22.98
C ILE A 25 -6.06 -6.20 -22.63
N SER A 26 -6.88 -6.42 -21.60
CA SER A 26 -7.67 -5.38 -20.95
C SER A 26 -6.85 -4.75 -19.84
N LEU A 27 -6.84 -3.43 -19.74
CA LEU A 27 -6.20 -2.68 -18.67
C LEU A 27 -7.27 -2.02 -17.80
N GLU A 28 -7.22 -2.32 -16.52
CA GLU A 28 -8.12 -1.76 -15.52
C GLU A 28 -7.30 -1.02 -14.46
N THR A 29 -7.86 0.02 -13.89
CA THR A 29 -7.21 0.79 -12.83
C THR A 29 -8.05 0.79 -11.57
N VAL A 30 -7.39 0.80 -10.43
CA VAL A 30 -8.04 0.92 -9.13
C VAL A 30 -7.52 2.18 -8.45
N PHE A 31 -8.43 3.08 -8.11
CA PHE A 31 -8.11 4.26 -7.32
C PHE A 31 -8.68 4.14 -5.92
N ARG A 32 -7.78 3.92 -4.95
CA ARG A 32 -8.14 3.77 -3.54
C ARG A 32 -9.10 2.58 -3.31
N TYR A 33 -10.04 2.76 -2.40
CA TYR A 33 -10.99 1.75 -1.96
C TYR A 33 -12.33 2.42 -1.66
N ALA A 34 -13.42 1.73 -1.97
CA ALA A 34 -14.76 2.19 -1.67
C ALA A 34 -15.53 1.11 -0.89
N ASN A 35 -16.16 1.50 0.22
CA ASN A 35 -17.03 0.64 1.03
C ASN A 35 -16.38 -0.68 1.54
N VAL A 36 -15.07 -0.67 1.78
CA VAL A 36 -14.33 -1.87 2.23
C VAL A 36 -13.81 -1.79 3.66
N TYR A 37 -13.94 -0.65 4.34
CA TYR A 37 -13.43 -0.48 5.71
C TYR A 37 -13.99 -1.52 6.67
N GLN A 38 -15.32 -1.70 6.68
CA GLN A 38 -15.93 -2.68 7.58
C GLN A 38 -15.44 -4.09 7.28
N LYS A 39 -15.34 -4.47 6.02
CA LYS A 39 -14.81 -5.78 5.61
C LYS A 39 -13.35 -5.98 6.05
N ALA A 40 -12.53 -4.94 5.99
CA ALA A 40 -11.15 -5.00 6.44
C ALA A 40 -11.06 -5.15 7.96
N ILE A 41 -11.91 -4.44 8.72
CA ILE A 41 -11.99 -4.55 10.18
C ILE A 41 -12.46 -5.96 10.57
N ASP A 42 -13.51 -6.46 9.93
CA ASP A 42 -14.03 -7.80 10.19
C ASP A 42 -12.97 -8.87 9.91
N LEU A 43 -12.23 -8.74 8.83
CA LEU A 43 -11.13 -9.64 8.49
C LEU A 43 -9.98 -9.56 9.51
N ALA A 44 -9.61 -8.36 9.92
CA ALA A 44 -8.58 -8.16 10.95
C ALA A 44 -9.00 -8.80 12.30
N ALA A 45 -10.30 -8.75 12.63
CA ALA A 45 -10.82 -9.31 13.87
C ALA A 45 -10.89 -10.86 13.88
N THR A 46 -10.67 -11.52 12.73
CA THR A 46 -10.70 -13.00 12.66
C THR A 46 -9.36 -13.66 12.98
N ASP A 47 -8.31 -12.91 13.26
CA ASP A 47 -6.92 -13.38 13.39
C ASP A 47 -6.38 -14.12 12.14
N ALA A 48 -7.11 -14.08 11.03
CA ALA A 48 -6.67 -14.69 9.77
C ALA A 48 -5.47 -13.95 9.15
N ILE A 49 -5.26 -12.70 9.55
CA ILE A 49 -4.14 -11.87 9.12
C ILE A 49 -3.42 -11.33 10.36
N ASP A 50 -2.15 -11.64 10.48
CA ASP A 50 -1.29 -11.07 11.51
C ASP A 50 -0.82 -9.67 11.10
N LEU A 51 -1.55 -8.65 11.56
CA LEU A 51 -1.26 -7.25 11.25
C LEU A 51 0.03 -6.75 11.91
N SER A 52 0.51 -7.39 12.97
CA SER A 52 1.74 -6.99 13.66
C SER A 52 2.96 -7.05 12.73
N ARG A 53 2.94 -7.96 11.76
CA ARG A 53 4.00 -8.11 10.75
C ARG A 53 4.18 -6.91 9.84
N PHE A 54 3.16 -6.05 9.74
CA PHE A 54 3.24 -4.84 8.93
C PHE A 54 3.77 -3.63 9.70
N VAL A 55 3.81 -3.71 11.04
CA VAL A 55 4.39 -2.65 11.87
C VAL A 55 5.90 -2.85 11.93
N SER A 56 6.63 -2.00 11.20
CA SER A 56 8.10 -2.08 11.12
C SER A 56 8.75 -1.52 12.36
N GLU A 57 8.21 -0.45 12.92
CA GLU A 57 8.69 0.16 14.16
C GLU A 57 7.59 0.96 14.84
N THR A 58 7.66 1.03 16.17
CA THR A 58 6.75 1.82 16.99
C THR A 58 7.54 2.82 17.81
N PHE A 59 7.14 4.09 17.75
CA PHE A 59 7.75 5.20 18.46
C PHE A 59 6.83 5.67 19.59
N ALA A 60 7.40 6.10 20.69
CA ALA A 60 6.64 6.84 21.71
C ALA A 60 6.26 8.25 21.18
N PHE A 61 5.20 8.83 21.69
CA PHE A 61 4.76 10.18 21.28
C PHE A 61 5.88 11.22 21.42
N ASP A 62 6.64 11.15 22.49
CA ASP A 62 7.74 12.10 22.75
C ASP A 62 8.86 12.00 21.67
N ASP A 63 8.95 10.89 20.94
CA ASP A 63 9.88 10.70 19.84
C ASP A 63 9.20 10.77 18.45
N SER A 64 8.10 11.50 18.35
CA SER A 64 7.36 11.66 17.10
C SER A 64 8.21 12.23 15.96
N VAL A 65 9.14 13.15 16.29
CA VAL A 65 10.07 13.73 15.30
C VAL A 65 10.93 12.64 14.68
N GLY A 66 11.50 11.76 15.52
CA GLY A 66 12.29 10.61 15.05
C GLY A 66 11.50 9.68 14.13
N ALA A 67 10.19 9.49 14.40
CA ALA A 67 9.32 8.71 13.52
C ALA A 67 9.17 9.34 12.12
N PHE A 68 9.03 10.67 12.05
CA PHE A 68 8.96 11.37 10.76
C PHE A 68 10.30 11.39 10.03
N GLU A 69 11.41 11.56 10.74
CA GLU A 69 12.77 11.48 10.16
C GLU A 69 12.99 10.09 9.55
N ARG A 70 12.63 9.03 10.28
CA ARG A 70 12.68 7.65 9.81
C ARG A 70 11.83 7.45 8.54
N PHE A 71 10.62 8.00 8.51
CA PHE A 71 9.76 7.93 7.33
C PHE A 71 10.40 8.60 6.10
N LEU A 72 11.05 9.75 6.29
CA LEU A 72 11.72 10.47 5.20
C LEU A 72 12.94 9.73 4.64
N GLU A 73 13.57 8.85 5.40
CA GLU A 73 14.65 7.99 4.89
C GLU A 73 14.18 7.04 3.79
N GLY A 74 12.88 6.70 3.74
CA GLY A 74 12.28 5.86 2.70
C GLY A 74 12.86 4.45 2.63
N ARG A 75 13.12 3.82 3.79
CA ARG A 75 13.72 2.47 3.84
C ARG A 75 12.79 1.44 3.18
N PRO A 76 13.30 0.61 2.25
CA PRO A 76 12.49 -0.38 1.55
C PRO A 76 11.84 -1.43 2.48
N THR A 77 12.39 -1.59 3.69
CA THR A 77 11.90 -2.54 4.70
C THR A 77 10.75 -1.98 5.53
N ASP A 78 10.51 -0.67 5.46
CA ASP A 78 9.49 -0.03 6.28
C ASP A 78 8.14 -0.09 5.57
N VAL A 79 7.21 -0.83 6.17
CA VAL A 79 5.83 -0.95 5.68
C VAL A 79 4.92 0.02 6.42
N LYS A 80 4.98 0.01 7.76
CA LYS A 80 4.19 0.88 8.63
C LYS A 80 5.03 1.32 9.82
N LEU A 81 5.14 2.61 10.02
CA LEU A 81 5.65 3.21 11.25
C LEU A 81 4.46 3.66 12.09
N GLN A 82 4.53 3.43 13.39
CA GLN A 82 3.44 3.71 14.32
C GLN A 82 3.94 4.61 15.45
N ILE A 83 3.12 5.57 15.86
CA ILE A 83 3.35 6.39 17.05
C ILE A 83 2.27 6.02 18.06
N THR A 84 2.66 5.73 19.29
CA THR A 84 1.76 5.44 20.40
C THR A 84 1.67 6.61 21.35
N LEU A 85 0.46 6.90 21.84
CA LEU A 85 0.16 7.90 22.84
C LEU A 85 0.35 7.35 24.24
#